data_05ea1ec2e09af6ddac9450ef101897fe
#
_entry.id   05ea1ec2e09af6ddac9450ef101897fe
#
_cell.length_a   1.000
_cell.length_b   1.000
_cell.length_c   1.000
_cell.angle_alpha   90.00
_cell.angle_beta   90.00
_cell.angle_gamma   90.00
#
_symmetry.space_group_name_H-M   'P 1'
#
loop_
_entity.id
_entity.type
_entity.pdbx_description
1 polymer ?
#
loop_
_entity_poly.entity_id
_entity_poly.type
_entity_poly.pdbx_seq_one_letter_code
_entity_poly.pdbx_strand_id
1 'polypeptide(L)'
;MSSTLLRRALLIFIAGALVLLIALAGRVYMMMQQDAPEGVATLIGGPFELVDQDGKPRRDSDFRGQYMLVNFGYTYCPDVCPLGLQVMAQALDMLPEEKAAKIAPIFITVDPARDTVEQMKNYVGFFHPRMVGLTGTPEQVAGAAKAYRVYY
;
A
#
# COMPACT_ATOMS: atom_id res chain seq x y z
N MET A 1 59.94 18.79 19.58
CA MET A 1 58.84 17.85 19.23
C MET A 1 59.01 17.48 17.77
N SER A 2 59.31 16.21 17.46
CA SER A 2 59.68 15.82 16.10
C SER A 2 58.49 15.90 15.16
N SER A 3 58.69 16.43 13.95
CA SER A 3 57.67 16.57 12.90
C SER A 3 56.92 15.27 12.57
N THR A 4 57.52 14.13 12.88
CA THR A 4 56.93 12.78 12.70
C THR A 4 55.85 12.44 13.72
N LEU A 5 55.96 12.92 14.97
CA LEU A 5 54.94 12.72 15.99
C LEU A 5 53.71 13.56 15.70
N LEU A 6 53.91 14.79 15.24
CA LEU A 6 52.81 15.68 14.85
C LEU A 6 52.02 15.15 13.65
N ARG A 7 52.71 14.61 12.62
CA ARG A 7 52.07 13.98 11.46
C ARG A 7 51.29 12.72 11.84
N ARG A 8 51.83 11.87 12.73
CA ARG A 8 51.11 10.67 13.20
C ARG A 8 49.86 11.03 14.01
N ALA A 9 49.92 12.03 14.90
CA ALA A 9 48.78 12.51 15.64
C ALA A 9 47.68 13.08 14.71
N LEU A 10 48.09 13.86 13.69
CA LEU A 10 47.17 14.40 12.70
C LEU A 10 46.47 13.29 11.89
N LEU A 11 47.20 12.26 11.44
CA LEU A 11 46.60 11.15 10.73
C LEU A 11 45.61 10.34 11.56
N ILE A 12 45.89 10.12 12.85
CA ILE A 12 44.99 9.45 13.77
C ILE A 12 43.70 10.27 13.97
N PHE A 13 43.86 11.60 14.07
CA PHE A 13 42.71 12.49 14.24
C PHE A 13 41.82 12.50 12.99
N ILE A 14 42.40 12.55 11.79
CA ILE A 14 41.69 12.49 10.51
C ILE A 14 41.00 11.13 10.35
N ALA A 15 41.65 10.03 10.69
CA ALA A 15 41.07 8.70 10.64
C ALA A 15 39.85 8.57 11.61
N GLY A 16 39.99 9.09 12.83
CA GLY A 16 38.90 9.14 13.80
C GLY A 16 37.69 9.96 13.34
N ALA A 17 37.96 11.14 12.77
CA ALA A 17 36.91 11.99 12.21
C ALA A 17 36.20 11.32 11.02
N LEU A 18 36.92 10.61 10.16
CA LEU A 18 36.34 9.89 9.03
C LEU A 18 35.43 8.74 9.49
N VAL A 19 35.85 7.96 10.49
CA VAL A 19 35.03 6.90 11.09
C VAL A 19 33.76 7.46 11.71
N LEU A 20 33.88 8.61 12.42
CA LEU A 20 32.72 9.28 13.01
C LEU A 20 31.72 9.75 11.94
N LEU A 21 32.22 10.32 10.86
CA LEU A 21 31.38 10.76 9.73
C LEU A 21 30.68 9.59 9.05
N ILE A 22 31.37 8.46 8.85
CA ILE A 22 30.75 7.25 8.27
C ILE A 22 29.66 6.69 9.22
N ALA A 23 29.93 6.66 10.52
CA ALA A 23 28.95 6.22 11.51
C ALA A 23 27.71 7.12 11.57
N LEU A 24 27.90 8.45 11.50
CA LEU A 24 26.82 9.43 11.42
C LEU A 24 26.02 9.29 10.12
N ALA A 25 26.69 9.16 8.98
CA ALA A 25 26.04 8.95 7.70
C ALA A 25 25.25 7.63 7.67
N GLY A 26 25.79 6.55 8.23
CA GLY A 26 25.12 5.28 8.38
C GLY A 26 23.87 5.39 9.27
N ARG A 27 23.94 6.14 10.37
CA ARG A 27 22.80 6.39 11.23
C ARG A 27 21.71 7.22 10.54
N VAL A 28 22.11 8.27 9.82
CA VAL A 28 21.17 9.10 9.04
C VAL A 28 20.53 8.25 7.94
N TYR A 29 21.30 7.43 7.25
CA TYR A 29 20.79 6.50 6.23
C TYR A 29 19.80 5.49 6.81
N MET A 30 20.10 4.89 7.98
CA MET A 30 19.16 4.02 8.69
C MET A 30 17.90 4.75 9.16
N MET A 31 18.03 6.01 9.64
CA MET A 31 16.86 6.83 10.00
C MET A 31 16.00 7.20 8.79
N MET A 32 16.60 7.37 7.62
CA MET A 32 15.85 7.61 6.37
C MET A 32 15.20 6.35 5.81
N GLN A 33 15.68 5.16 6.18
CA GLN A 33 15.04 3.87 5.85
C GLN A 33 14.04 3.40 6.91
N GLN A 34 14.06 3.98 8.10
CA GLN A 34 13.00 3.78 9.07
C GLN A 34 11.78 4.56 8.59
N ASP A 35 10.88 3.82 8.03
CA ASP A 35 9.47 4.06 7.73
C ASP A 35 8.99 5.50 7.85
N ALA A 36 8.22 5.91 6.84
CA ALA A 36 7.34 7.05 6.96
C ALA A 36 6.70 7.02 8.36
N PRO A 37 6.64 8.17 9.06
CA PRO A 37 6.26 8.20 10.47
C PRO A 37 4.96 7.43 10.68
N GLU A 38 4.94 6.48 11.60
CA GLU A 38 3.73 5.93 12.22
C GLU A 38 2.94 7.03 12.94
N GLY A 39 2.87 8.17 12.39
CA GLY A 39 2.51 9.38 13.09
C GLY A 39 1.52 10.27 12.37
N VAL A 40 0.62 9.74 11.65
CA VAL A 40 -0.80 10.10 11.66
C VAL A 40 -1.49 8.77 11.52
N ALA A 41 -1.95 8.22 12.63
CA ALA A 41 -2.91 7.13 12.58
C ALA A 41 -3.96 7.58 11.59
N THR A 42 -3.94 6.97 10.40
CA THR A 42 -4.86 7.34 9.35
C THR A 42 -6.24 7.12 9.95
N LEU A 43 -6.97 8.20 10.17
CA LEU A 43 -8.32 8.11 10.74
C LEU A 43 -9.22 7.22 9.89
N ILE A 44 -8.76 6.89 8.68
CA ILE A 44 -9.41 6.05 7.67
C ILE A 44 -8.38 5.09 7.11
N GLY A 45 -8.69 3.79 7.13
CA GLY A 45 -7.81 2.71 6.70
C GLY A 45 -7.27 1.91 7.87
N GLY A 46 -6.74 0.73 7.58
CA GLY A 46 -6.20 -0.19 8.56
C GLY A 46 -5.99 -1.58 7.97
N PRO A 47 -5.48 -2.52 8.77
CA PRO A 47 -5.22 -3.87 8.31
C PRO A 47 -6.51 -4.60 7.94
N PHE A 48 -6.45 -5.39 6.88
CA PHE A 48 -7.47 -6.35 6.51
C PHE A 48 -6.83 -7.66 6.04
N GLU A 49 -7.60 -8.73 6.10
CA GLU A 49 -7.29 -10.01 5.50
C GLU A 49 -8.54 -10.52 4.78
N LEU A 50 -8.49 -10.54 3.45
CA LEU A 50 -9.61 -10.87 2.56
C LEU A 50 -9.15 -11.93 1.53
N VAL A 51 -10.02 -12.29 0.60
CA VAL A 51 -9.73 -13.22 -0.49
C VAL A 51 -9.94 -12.50 -1.82
N ASP A 52 -8.99 -12.63 -2.75
CA ASP A 52 -9.13 -12.02 -4.07
C ASP A 52 -10.02 -12.84 -5.02
N GLN A 53 -10.27 -12.28 -6.20
CA GLN A 53 -11.06 -12.90 -7.26
C GLN A 53 -10.46 -14.19 -7.82
N ASP A 54 -9.25 -14.56 -7.47
CA ASP A 54 -8.59 -15.84 -7.83
C ASP A 54 -8.54 -16.82 -6.65
N GLY A 55 -9.20 -16.49 -5.53
CA GLY A 55 -9.25 -17.32 -4.34
C GLY A 55 -7.99 -17.26 -3.47
N LYS A 56 -7.13 -16.26 -3.68
CA LYS A 56 -5.89 -16.12 -2.91
C LYS A 56 -6.10 -15.18 -1.73
N PRO A 57 -5.54 -15.50 -0.54
CA PRO A 57 -5.53 -14.58 0.58
C PRO A 57 -4.81 -13.28 0.21
N ARG A 58 -5.39 -12.14 0.60
CA ARG A 58 -4.83 -10.80 0.41
C ARG A 58 -4.91 -9.98 1.68
N ARG A 59 -3.82 -9.30 1.97
CA ARG A 59 -3.70 -8.37 3.10
C ARG A 59 -3.39 -6.98 2.59
N ASP A 60 -3.69 -5.98 3.40
CA ASP A 60 -3.27 -4.60 3.14
C ASP A 60 -1.76 -4.49 2.89
N SER A 61 -0.96 -5.29 3.61
CA SER A 61 0.50 -5.35 3.46
C SER A 61 0.98 -5.79 2.07
N ASP A 62 0.16 -6.52 1.30
CA ASP A 62 0.51 -6.98 -0.05
C ASP A 62 0.53 -5.83 -1.07
N PHE A 63 -0.07 -4.70 -0.72
CA PHE A 63 -0.12 -3.49 -1.54
C PHE A 63 0.90 -2.43 -1.12
N ARG A 64 1.83 -2.77 -0.21
CA ARG A 64 2.87 -1.83 0.20
C ARG A 64 3.73 -1.39 -0.99
N GLY A 65 4.07 -0.10 -1.01
CA GLY A 65 4.77 0.53 -2.14
C GLY A 65 3.86 0.99 -3.27
N GLN A 66 2.55 0.75 -3.18
CA GLN A 66 1.52 1.25 -4.09
C GLN A 66 0.50 2.10 -3.33
N TYR A 67 -0.18 2.97 -4.07
CA TYR A 67 -1.36 3.68 -3.58
C TYR A 67 -2.59 2.80 -3.80
N MET A 68 -3.26 2.40 -2.74
CA MET A 68 -4.53 1.68 -2.85
C MET A 68 -5.65 2.66 -3.20
N LEU A 69 -6.25 2.49 -4.37
CA LEU A 69 -7.47 3.19 -4.78
C LEU A 69 -8.65 2.28 -4.47
N VAL A 70 -9.26 2.48 -3.31
CA VAL A 70 -10.24 1.55 -2.73
C VAL A 70 -11.67 2.05 -2.96
N ASN A 71 -12.52 1.16 -3.46
CA ASN A 71 -13.96 1.34 -3.56
C ASN A 71 -14.67 0.20 -2.81
N PHE A 72 -15.64 0.54 -1.97
CA PHE A 72 -16.53 -0.42 -1.32
C PHE A 72 -17.88 -0.43 -2.03
N GLY A 73 -18.42 -1.63 -2.25
CA GLY A 73 -19.69 -1.79 -2.93
C GLY A 73 -20.13 -3.25 -3.00
N TYR A 74 -21.04 -3.59 -3.89
CA TYR A 74 -21.48 -4.96 -4.14
C TYR A 74 -21.83 -5.16 -5.62
N THR A 75 -21.68 -6.40 -6.11
CA THR A 75 -21.75 -6.67 -7.56
C THR A 75 -23.17 -6.52 -8.14
N TYR A 76 -24.18 -6.65 -7.30
CA TYR A 76 -25.60 -6.49 -7.67
C TYR A 76 -26.11 -5.04 -7.57
N CYS A 77 -25.22 -4.08 -7.30
CA CYS A 77 -25.59 -2.68 -7.30
C CYS A 77 -25.88 -2.22 -8.74
N PRO A 78 -27.08 -1.67 -9.03
CA PRO A 78 -27.48 -1.41 -10.41
C PRO A 78 -26.88 -0.13 -11.00
N ASP A 79 -26.29 0.77 -10.20
CA ASP A 79 -25.95 2.12 -10.64
C ASP A 79 -24.60 2.61 -10.10
N VAL A 80 -24.55 3.03 -8.84
CA VAL A 80 -23.39 3.79 -8.31
C VAL A 80 -22.09 2.99 -8.25
N CYS A 81 -22.15 1.67 -7.99
CA CYS A 81 -20.96 0.84 -7.92
C CYS A 81 -20.29 0.66 -9.29
N PRO A 82 -21.01 0.24 -10.37
CA PRO A 82 -20.40 0.13 -11.68
C PRO A 82 -19.91 1.49 -12.22
N LEU A 83 -20.64 2.58 -11.95
CA LEU A 83 -20.20 3.91 -12.34
C LEU A 83 -18.88 4.29 -11.64
N GLY A 84 -18.77 4.04 -10.34
CA GLY A 84 -17.54 4.30 -9.59
C GLY A 84 -16.35 3.52 -10.12
N LEU A 85 -16.52 2.24 -10.46
CA LEU A 85 -15.46 1.40 -11.02
C LEU A 85 -15.07 1.83 -12.44
N GLN A 86 -16.02 2.29 -13.26
CA GLN A 86 -15.72 2.88 -14.58
C GLN A 86 -14.87 4.15 -14.45
N VAL A 87 -15.21 5.04 -13.52
CA VAL A 87 -14.42 6.25 -13.26
C VAL A 87 -13.01 5.90 -12.81
N MET A 88 -12.86 4.91 -11.92
CA MET A 88 -11.55 4.43 -11.50
C MET A 88 -10.73 3.87 -12.68
N ALA A 89 -11.32 3.05 -13.52
CA ALA A 89 -10.69 2.49 -14.71
C ALA A 89 -10.24 3.59 -15.68
N GLN A 90 -11.13 4.53 -16.02
CA GLN A 90 -10.80 5.67 -16.89
C GLN A 90 -9.68 6.53 -16.32
N ALA A 91 -9.69 6.79 -15.02
CA ALA A 91 -8.64 7.55 -14.37
C ALA A 91 -7.27 6.86 -14.48
N LEU A 92 -7.23 5.53 -14.38
CA LEU A 92 -5.99 4.75 -14.55
C LEU A 92 -5.50 4.80 -16.00
N ASP A 93 -6.41 4.67 -16.98
CA ASP A 93 -6.10 4.72 -18.41
C ASP A 93 -5.58 6.09 -18.86
N MET A 94 -5.98 7.16 -18.18
CA MET A 94 -5.52 8.54 -18.45
C MET A 94 -4.14 8.85 -17.87
N LEU A 95 -3.63 8.02 -16.97
CA LEU A 95 -2.33 8.24 -16.35
C LEU A 95 -1.19 7.67 -17.21
N PRO A 96 -0.01 8.31 -17.22
CA PRO A 96 1.20 7.66 -17.72
C PRO A 96 1.44 6.32 -17.02
N GLU A 97 1.88 5.32 -17.78
CA GLU A 97 2.04 3.94 -17.28
C GLU A 97 2.87 3.86 -15.98
N GLU A 98 3.95 4.65 -15.87
CA GLU A 98 4.78 4.74 -14.67
C GLU A 98 3.99 5.16 -13.41
N LYS A 99 3.00 6.02 -13.57
CA LYS A 99 2.14 6.49 -12.49
C LYS A 99 1.03 5.49 -12.20
N ALA A 100 0.39 4.99 -13.25
CA ALA A 100 -0.64 3.98 -13.14
C ALA A 100 -0.11 2.71 -12.45
N ALA A 101 1.13 2.29 -12.75
CA ALA A 101 1.78 1.14 -12.12
C ALA A 101 1.91 1.26 -10.58
N LYS A 102 1.94 2.48 -10.06
CA LYS A 102 2.01 2.73 -8.61
C LYS A 102 0.64 2.72 -7.92
N ILE A 103 -0.44 2.49 -8.64
CA ILE A 103 -1.80 2.48 -8.10
C ILE A 103 -2.36 1.07 -8.19
N ALA A 104 -2.87 0.55 -7.07
CA ALA A 104 -3.63 -0.68 -6.99
C ALA A 104 -5.13 -0.33 -6.91
N PRO A 105 -5.90 -0.53 -7.98
CA PRO A 105 -7.35 -0.36 -7.94
C PRO A 105 -7.98 -1.56 -7.24
N ILE A 106 -8.73 -1.31 -6.17
CA ILE A 106 -9.28 -2.36 -5.29
C ILE A 106 -10.77 -2.12 -5.12
N PHE A 107 -11.55 -3.16 -5.38
CA PHE A 107 -12.97 -3.22 -5.07
C PHE A 107 -13.20 -4.20 -3.93
N ILE A 108 -13.73 -3.76 -2.81
CA ILE A 108 -14.04 -4.59 -1.64
C ILE A 108 -15.55 -4.72 -1.53
N THR A 109 -16.04 -5.97 -1.54
CA THR A 109 -17.47 -6.18 -1.36
C THR A 109 -17.93 -5.86 0.06
N VAL A 110 -19.18 -5.41 0.17
CA VAL A 110 -19.92 -5.31 1.44
C VAL A 110 -21.03 -6.37 1.54
N ASP A 111 -21.13 -7.24 0.54
CA ASP A 111 -22.14 -8.31 0.48
C ASP A 111 -21.49 -9.67 0.15
N PRO A 112 -20.66 -10.21 1.05
CA PRO A 112 -19.89 -11.41 0.77
C PRO A 112 -20.77 -12.67 0.61
N ALA A 113 -22.02 -12.62 1.03
CA ALA A 113 -22.95 -13.73 0.86
C ALA A 113 -23.31 -13.97 -0.62
N ARG A 114 -23.42 -12.92 -1.42
CA ARG A 114 -23.72 -12.99 -2.85
C ARG A 114 -22.48 -12.83 -3.72
N ASP A 115 -21.53 -12.06 -3.26
CA ASP A 115 -20.31 -11.72 -3.99
C ASP A 115 -19.21 -12.77 -3.72
N THR A 116 -19.44 -13.98 -4.24
CA THR A 116 -18.47 -15.07 -4.18
C THR A 116 -17.19 -14.73 -4.98
N VAL A 117 -16.13 -15.51 -4.80
CA VAL A 117 -14.87 -15.37 -5.57
C VAL A 117 -15.16 -15.39 -7.08
N GLU A 118 -16.01 -16.31 -7.56
CA GLU A 118 -16.37 -16.39 -8.97
C GLU A 118 -17.15 -15.15 -9.44
N GLN A 119 -18.11 -14.69 -8.64
CA GLN A 119 -18.89 -13.49 -8.94
C GLN A 119 -18.00 -12.25 -9.00
N MET A 120 -17.07 -12.12 -8.04
CA MET A 120 -16.09 -11.03 -8.01
C MET A 120 -15.20 -11.07 -9.26
N LYS A 121 -14.72 -12.25 -9.66
CA LYS A 121 -13.88 -12.42 -10.85
C LYS A 121 -14.58 -11.94 -12.12
N ASN A 122 -15.81 -12.37 -12.31
CA ASN A 122 -16.63 -11.95 -13.45
C ASN A 122 -16.90 -10.45 -13.43
N TYR A 123 -17.19 -9.88 -12.27
CA TYR A 123 -17.55 -8.47 -12.15
C TYR A 123 -16.37 -7.52 -12.38
N VAL A 124 -15.26 -7.69 -11.64
CA VAL A 124 -14.14 -6.75 -11.74
C VAL A 124 -13.42 -6.81 -13.07
N GLY A 125 -13.45 -7.99 -13.73
CA GLY A 125 -12.85 -8.19 -15.05
C GLY A 125 -13.46 -7.33 -16.17
N PHE A 126 -14.70 -6.84 -16.00
CA PHE A 126 -15.33 -5.95 -16.97
C PHE A 126 -14.79 -4.52 -16.95
N PHE A 127 -14.18 -4.09 -15.85
CA PHE A 127 -13.80 -2.68 -15.69
C PHE A 127 -12.33 -2.44 -16.06
N HIS A 128 -11.40 -3.19 -15.49
CA HIS A 128 -9.99 -2.98 -15.78
C HIS A 128 -9.16 -4.23 -15.43
N PRO A 129 -8.18 -4.64 -16.26
CA PRO A 129 -7.40 -5.87 -16.05
C PRO A 129 -6.59 -5.88 -14.76
N ARG A 130 -6.28 -4.72 -14.20
CA ARG A 130 -5.55 -4.56 -12.93
C ARG A 130 -6.47 -4.42 -11.72
N MET A 131 -7.80 -4.42 -11.91
CA MET A 131 -8.75 -4.31 -10.81
C MET A 131 -8.65 -5.56 -9.91
N VAL A 132 -8.47 -5.34 -8.63
CA VAL A 132 -8.46 -6.40 -7.62
C VAL A 132 -9.80 -6.39 -6.91
N GLY A 133 -10.57 -7.47 -7.04
CA GLY A 133 -11.81 -7.68 -6.31
C GLY A 133 -11.55 -8.47 -5.05
N LEU A 134 -12.00 -7.97 -3.91
CA LEU A 134 -11.81 -8.62 -2.61
C LEU A 134 -13.15 -8.98 -1.98
N THR A 135 -13.24 -10.23 -1.53
CA THR A 135 -14.36 -10.79 -0.76
C THR A 135 -13.82 -11.54 0.46
N GLY A 136 -14.67 -12.19 1.23
CA GLY A 136 -14.24 -12.97 2.39
C GLY A 136 -15.42 -13.45 3.22
N THR A 137 -15.18 -13.79 4.49
CA THR A 137 -16.27 -14.05 5.41
C THR A 137 -16.97 -12.74 5.81
N PRO A 138 -18.22 -12.79 6.28
CA PRO A 138 -18.90 -11.59 6.78
C PRO A 138 -18.10 -10.83 7.83
N GLU A 139 -17.38 -11.54 8.71
CA GLU A 139 -16.56 -10.94 9.77
C GLU A 139 -15.32 -10.24 9.19
N GLN A 140 -14.68 -10.84 8.19
CA GLN A 140 -13.53 -10.24 7.51
C GLN A 140 -13.92 -8.96 6.78
N VAL A 141 -15.04 -9.00 6.04
CA VAL A 141 -15.57 -7.82 5.32
C VAL A 141 -15.98 -6.73 6.28
N ALA A 142 -16.70 -7.07 7.38
CA ALA A 142 -17.06 -6.11 8.40
C ALA A 142 -15.83 -5.48 9.08
N GLY A 143 -14.76 -6.26 9.30
CA GLY A 143 -13.49 -5.77 9.82
C GLY A 143 -12.85 -4.74 8.89
N ALA A 144 -12.77 -5.04 7.60
CA ALA A 144 -12.27 -4.12 6.59
C ALA A 144 -13.10 -2.84 6.50
N ALA A 145 -14.44 -2.97 6.39
CA ALA A 145 -15.35 -1.83 6.34
C ALA A 145 -15.20 -0.92 7.57
N LYS A 146 -15.09 -1.51 8.77
CA LYS A 146 -14.84 -0.76 10.00
C LYS A 146 -13.52 -0.01 9.98
N ALA A 147 -12.43 -0.65 9.50
CA ALA A 147 -11.12 -0.01 9.39
C ALA A 147 -11.16 1.20 8.46
N TYR A 148 -11.91 1.12 7.37
CA TYR A 148 -12.09 2.19 6.39
C TYR A 148 -13.28 3.11 6.71
N ARG A 149 -13.95 2.94 7.86
CA ARG A 149 -15.11 3.73 8.30
C ARG A 149 -16.26 3.75 7.28
N VAL A 150 -16.44 2.64 6.61
CA VAL A 150 -17.56 2.41 5.67
C VAL A 150 -18.77 1.90 6.44
N TYR A 151 -19.93 2.52 6.21
CA TYR A 151 -21.23 2.13 6.74
C TYR A 151 -22.10 1.66 5.58
N TYR A 152 -22.72 0.50 5.71
CA TYR A 152 -23.55 -0.16 4.69
C TYR A 152 -24.71 -0.95 5.33
#